data_e74296494a46960482f14b1a602e1e8e
#
_entry.id   e74296494a46960482f14b1a602e1e8e
#
_cell.length_a   1.000
_cell.length_b   1.000
_cell.length_c   1.000
_cell.angle_alpha   90.00
_cell.angle_beta   90.00
_cell.angle_gamma   90.00
#
_symmetry.space_group_name_H-M   'P 1'
#
loop_
_entity.id
_entity.type
_entity.pdbx_description
1 polymer ?
#
loop_
_entity_poly.entity_id
_entity_poly.type
_entity_poly.pdbx_seq_one_letter_code
_entity_poly.pdbx_strand_id
1 'polypeptide(L)'
;MHKLICLGLALLALPVQAAWYLDYESSRLSFISTKNATLSEVGRFLVMHGKVDDKGQARLRVELDSVSTDIPLRDERIREHLFETKRFAEAEITAQLDLAPIVELADGVQLEMRQPLTVSLHGKRKSYASDLLVTRLDEHRFQVVTLSPLVLDAADFDLAPGIETLRKLAGAGSIGLSVPVGAVLIFTS
;
A
#
# COMPACT_ATOMS: atom_id res chain seq x y z
N MET A 1 -46.01 -52.82 -1.27
CA MET A 1 -46.01 -51.34 -1.11
C MET A 1 -44.67 -50.92 -0.64
N HIS A 2 -43.79 -50.52 -1.59
CA HIS A 2 -42.44 -50.07 -1.29
C HIS A 2 -42.43 -48.51 -1.32
N LYS A 3 -42.19 -47.88 -0.17
CA LYS A 3 -42.01 -46.43 -0.08
C LYS A 3 -40.55 -46.10 -0.39
N LEU A 4 -40.28 -45.50 -1.56
CA LEU A 4 -38.99 -44.88 -1.85
C LEU A 4 -38.91 -43.58 -1.04
N ILE A 5 -37.96 -43.52 -0.14
CA ILE A 5 -37.56 -42.28 0.54
C ILE A 5 -36.45 -41.63 -0.32
N CYS A 6 -36.80 -40.57 -1.06
CA CYS A 6 -35.82 -39.72 -1.72
C CYS A 6 -35.14 -38.81 -0.69
N LEU A 7 -33.91 -39.15 -0.32
CA LEU A 7 -33.05 -38.34 0.52
C LEU A 7 -32.46 -37.22 -0.35
N GLY A 8 -33.06 -36.05 -0.29
CA GLY A 8 -32.53 -34.84 -0.98
C GLY A 8 -31.25 -34.36 -0.31
N LEU A 9 -30.12 -34.52 -1.01
CA LEU A 9 -28.82 -33.98 -0.62
C LEU A 9 -28.83 -32.47 -0.94
N ALA A 10 -29.10 -31.62 0.06
CA ALA A 10 -28.94 -30.18 -0.09
C ALA A 10 -27.44 -29.87 -0.11
N LEU A 11 -26.88 -29.56 -1.27
CA LEU A 11 -25.56 -28.97 -1.39
C LEU A 11 -25.62 -27.56 -0.80
N LEU A 12 -25.05 -27.39 0.38
CA LEU A 12 -24.73 -26.07 0.94
C LEU A 12 -23.59 -25.47 0.11
N ALA A 13 -23.92 -24.61 -0.84
CA ALA A 13 -22.95 -23.77 -1.50
C ALA A 13 -22.41 -22.77 -0.46
N LEU A 14 -21.21 -23.03 0.06
CA LEU A 14 -20.49 -22.04 0.84
C LEU A 14 -20.17 -20.87 -0.08
N PRO A 15 -20.41 -19.61 0.32
CA PRO A 15 -20.01 -18.47 -0.46
C PRO A 15 -18.47 -18.51 -0.57
N VAL A 16 -17.97 -18.72 -1.78
CA VAL A 16 -16.57 -18.52 -2.09
C VAL A 16 -16.34 -17.01 -2.05
N GLN A 17 -15.73 -16.52 -0.98
CA GLN A 17 -15.37 -15.12 -0.89
C GLN A 17 -14.24 -14.89 -1.90
N ALA A 18 -14.51 -14.07 -2.91
CA ALA A 18 -13.53 -13.75 -3.96
C ALA A 18 -12.36 -12.95 -3.36
N ALA A 19 -11.16 -13.22 -3.86
CA ALA A 19 -10.02 -12.36 -3.54
C ALA A 19 -10.17 -11.02 -4.25
N TRP A 20 -9.72 -9.92 -3.61
CA TRP A 20 -9.67 -8.61 -4.22
C TRP A 20 -8.26 -8.31 -4.74
N TYR A 21 -8.19 -7.71 -5.91
CA TYR A 21 -6.96 -7.30 -6.56
C TYR A 21 -6.91 -5.79 -6.74
N LEU A 22 -5.73 -5.21 -6.59
CA LEU A 22 -5.53 -3.78 -6.79
C LEU A 22 -5.72 -3.41 -8.25
N ASP A 23 -6.62 -2.47 -8.51
CA ASP A 23 -6.68 -1.73 -9.77
C ASP A 23 -5.60 -0.63 -9.72
N TYR A 24 -4.43 -0.92 -10.28
CA TYR A 24 -3.28 -0.01 -10.21
C TYR A 24 -3.49 1.27 -11.00
N GLU A 25 -4.29 1.24 -12.10
CA GLU A 25 -4.56 2.41 -12.93
C GLU A 25 -5.37 3.47 -12.17
N SER A 26 -6.28 3.02 -11.31
CA SER A 26 -7.12 3.87 -10.46
C SER A 26 -6.51 4.15 -9.08
N SER A 27 -5.40 3.49 -8.74
CA SER A 27 -4.74 3.62 -7.43
C SER A 27 -3.58 4.61 -7.46
N ARG A 28 -3.29 5.22 -6.32
CA ARG A 28 -2.21 6.20 -6.14
C ARG A 28 -1.49 5.95 -4.83
N LEU A 29 -0.16 6.05 -4.87
CA LEU A 29 0.71 6.07 -3.71
C LEU A 29 1.69 7.24 -3.86
N SER A 30 1.70 8.14 -2.90
CA SER A 30 2.54 9.33 -2.90
C SER A 30 3.31 9.45 -1.60
N PHE A 31 4.43 10.14 -1.66
CA PHE A 31 5.26 10.50 -0.50
C PHE A 31 5.68 11.96 -0.57
N ILE A 32 6.00 12.53 0.58
CA ILE A 32 6.49 13.91 0.69
C ILE A 32 7.95 13.88 1.14
N SER A 33 8.81 14.55 0.39
CA SER A 33 10.21 14.80 0.73
C SER A 33 10.40 16.27 1.03
N THR A 34 11.07 16.61 2.14
CA THR A 34 11.32 18.00 2.55
C THR A 34 12.82 18.29 2.47
N LYS A 35 13.18 19.31 1.72
CA LYS A 35 14.54 19.84 1.58
C LYS A 35 14.68 21.18 2.30
N ASN A 36 15.86 21.44 2.84
CA ASN A 36 16.21 22.72 3.48
C ASN A 36 15.20 23.13 4.56
N ALA A 37 14.63 22.13 5.26
CA ALA A 37 13.61 22.25 6.29
C ALA A 37 12.28 22.89 5.87
N THR A 38 12.16 23.47 4.69
CA THR A 38 10.99 24.27 4.29
C THR A 38 10.43 23.93 2.90
N LEU A 39 11.23 23.31 2.02
CA LEU A 39 10.79 22.98 0.67
C LEU A 39 10.31 21.54 0.59
N SER A 40 9.01 21.35 0.58
CA SER A 40 8.39 20.03 0.42
C SER A 40 7.97 19.79 -1.02
N GLU A 41 8.26 18.59 -1.51
CA GLU A 41 7.93 18.12 -2.86
C GLU A 41 7.24 16.77 -2.75
N VAL A 42 6.27 16.53 -3.63
CA VAL A 42 5.54 15.27 -3.70
C VAL A 42 6.18 14.38 -4.76
N GLY A 43 6.50 13.16 -4.37
CA GLY A 43 6.85 12.07 -5.28
C GLY A 43 5.78 10.99 -5.23
N ARG A 44 5.81 10.08 -6.21
CA ARG A 44 4.84 8.96 -6.32
C ARG A 44 5.52 7.71 -6.86
N PHE A 45 4.86 6.58 -6.69
CA PHE A 45 5.19 5.35 -7.39
C PHE A 45 4.12 5.05 -8.43
N LEU A 46 4.53 4.65 -9.62
CA LEU A 46 3.66 4.47 -10.77
C LEU A 46 3.17 3.02 -10.92
N VAL A 47 3.91 2.04 -10.37
CA VAL A 47 3.60 0.63 -10.51
C VAL A 47 3.46 -0.02 -9.14
N MET A 48 2.29 -0.60 -8.91
CA MET A 48 1.95 -1.29 -7.68
C MET A 48 1.12 -2.53 -7.99
N HIS A 49 1.24 -3.55 -7.14
CA HIS A 49 0.43 -4.77 -7.20
C HIS A 49 -0.14 -5.06 -5.82
N GLY A 50 -1.42 -5.34 -5.73
CA GLY A 50 -2.07 -5.60 -4.45
C GLY A 50 -3.05 -6.76 -4.54
N LYS A 51 -3.16 -7.48 -3.42
CA LYS A 51 -4.14 -8.55 -3.25
C LYS A 51 -4.59 -8.59 -1.79
N VAL A 52 -5.88 -8.84 -1.60
CA VAL A 52 -6.45 -9.26 -0.32
C VAL A 52 -7.11 -10.62 -0.57
N ASP A 53 -6.68 -11.65 0.16
CA ASP A 53 -7.26 -12.98 0.02
C ASP A 53 -8.53 -13.17 0.87
N ASP A 54 -9.16 -14.34 0.72
CA ASP A 54 -10.37 -14.72 1.43
C ASP A 54 -10.20 -14.85 2.95
N LYS A 55 -8.95 -14.89 3.43
CA LYS A 55 -8.60 -14.92 4.85
C LYS A 55 -8.26 -13.55 5.42
N GLY A 56 -8.36 -12.49 4.61
CA GLY A 56 -8.00 -11.13 5.00
C GLY A 56 -6.50 -10.84 4.98
N GLN A 57 -5.67 -11.71 4.39
CA GLN A 57 -4.27 -11.39 4.17
C GLN A 57 -4.13 -10.38 3.05
N ALA A 58 -3.79 -9.15 3.43
CA ALA A 58 -3.52 -8.07 2.50
C ALA A 58 -2.02 -7.96 2.22
N ARG A 59 -1.68 -7.83 0.94
CA ARG A 59 -0.31 -7.59 0.47
C ARG A 59 -0.33 -6.54 -0.63
N LEU A 60 0.45 -5.48 -0.45
CA LEU A 60 0.72 -4.46 -1.46
C LEU A 60 2.21 -4.47 -1.75
N ARG A 61 2.59 -4.62 -3.02
CA ARG A 61 3.96 -4.51 -3.52
C ARG A 61 4.07 -3.26 -4.36
N VAL A 62 5.15 -2.51 -4.16
CA VAL A 62 5.43 -1.26 -4.84
C VAL A 62 6.76 -1.42 -5.56
N GLU A 63 6.78 -1.30 -6.87
CA GLU A 63 8.01 -1.33 -7.66
C GLU A 63 8.79 -0.04 -7.43
N LEU A 64 9.93 -0.12 -6.75
CA LEU A 64 10.75 1.04 -6.39
C LEU A 64 11.36 1.74 -7.62
N ASP A 65 11.54 0.98 -8.71
CA ASP A 65 12.03 1.50 -9.99
C ASP A 65 11.02 2.45 -10.67
N SER A 66 9.74 2.36 -10.28
CA SER A 66 8.65 3.19 -10.76
C SER A 66 8.54 4.57 -10.09
N VAL A 67 9.50 4.93 -9.23
CA VAL A 67 9.52 6.23 -8.57
C VAL A 67 9.51 7.38 -9.59
N SER A 68 8.66 8.36 -9.35
CA SER A 68 8.54 9.56 -10.17
C SER A 68 8.41 10.80 -9.27
N THR A 69 9.27 11.76 -9.53
CA THR A 69 9.26 13.09 -8.91
C THR A 69 9.11 14.18 -9.98
N ASP A 70 8.72 13.78 -11.20
CA ASP A 70 8.61 14.61 -12.41
C ASP A 70 9.96 15.25 -12.84
N ILE A 71 11.10 14.77 -12.32
CA ILE A 71 12.45 15.14 -12.69
C ILE A 71 13.28 13.87 -12.97
N PRO A 72 13.48 13.48 -14.25
CA PRO A 72 14.10 12.21 -14.61
C PRO A 72 15.47 11.95 -13.97
N LEU A 73 16.34 12.98 -13.93
CA LEU A 73 17.66 12.85 -13.31
C LEU A 73 17.57 12.59 -11.79
N ARG A 74 16.58 13.16 -11.12
CA ARG A 74 16.34 12.92 -9.69
C ARG A 74 15.82 11.51 -9.47
N ASP A 75 14.90 11.05 -10.32
CA ASP A 75 14.33 9.70 -10.25
C ASP A 75 15.42 8.64 -10.45
N GLU A 76 16.34 8.84 -11.41
CA GLU A 76 17.49 7.96 -11.61
C GLU A 76 18.39 7.91 -10.35
N ARG A 77 18.71 9.06 -9.76
CA ARG A 77 19.52 9.13 -8.54
C ARG A 77 18.84 8.46 -7.34
N ILE A 78 17.51 8.59 -7.21
CA ILE A 78 16.72 7.92 -6.17
C ILE A 78 16.79 6.40 -6.35
N ARG A 79 16.61 5.90 -7.57
CA ARG A 79 16.73 4.47 -7.87
C ARG A 79 18.12 3.94 -7.55
N GLU A 80 19.15 4.65 -7.94
CA GLU A 80 20.54 4.19 -7.81
C GLU A 80 21.08 4.32 -6.38
N HIS A 81 20.91 5.49 -5.76
CA HIS A 81 21.61 5.83 -4.52
C HIS A 81 20.74 5.74 -3.26
N LEU A 82 19.42 5.78 -3.38
CA LEU A 82 18.53 5.66 -2.23
C LEU A 82 17.99 4.24 -2.08
N PHE A 83 17.25 3.78 -3.09
CA PHE A 83 16.59 2.48 -3.01
C PHE A 83 17.48 1.33 -3.46
N GLU A 84 18.56 1.59 -4.22
CA GLU A 84 19.42 0.56 -4.81
C GLU A 84 18.57 -0.51 -5.53
N THR A 85 17.72 -0.09 -6.46
CA THR A 85 16.63 -0.92 -7.03
C THR A 85 17.10 -2.20 -7.71
N LYS A 86 18.37 -2.28 -8.12
CA LYS A 86 19.01 -3.51 -8.61
C LYS A 86 19.15 -4.60 -7.53
N ARG A 87 19.14 -4.21 -6.25
CA ARG A 87 19.22 -5.12 -5.09
C ARG A 87 17.89 -5.27 -4.39
N PHE A 88 17.13 -4.20 -4.33
CA PHE A 88 15.86 -4.10 -3.62
C PHE A 88 14.81 -3.55 -4.60
N ALA A 89 14.25 -4.43 -5.41
CA ALA A 89 13.35 -4.05 -6.48
C ALA A 89 11.99 -3.52 -5.98
N GLU A 90 11.54 -4.00 -4.82
CA GLU A 90 10.19 -3.75 -4.31
C GLU A 90 10.20 -3.32 -2.84
N ALA A 91 9.22 -2.50 -2.47
CA ALA A 91 8.72 -2.39 -1.11
C ALA A 91 7.47 -3.25 -0.96
N GLU A 92 7.26 -3.85 0.22
CA GLU A 92 6.09 -4.66 0.52
C GLU A 92 5.41 -4.16 1.78
N ILE A 93 4.10 -4.01 1.71
CA ILE A 93 3.24 -3.73 2.85
C ILE A 93 2.31 -4.93 3.06
N THR A 94 2.28 -5.47 4.28
CA THR A 94 1.40 -6.58 4.64
C THR A 94 0.54 -6.22 5.84
N ALA A 95 -0.70 -6.74 5.83
CA ALA A 95 -1.63 -6.58 6.94
C ALA A 95 -2.55 -7.80 7.04
N GLN A 96 -3.05 -8.08 8.24
CA GLN A 96 -4.14 -9.03 8.46
C GLN A 96 -5.41 -8.23 8.75
N LEU A 97 -6.40 -8.32 7.86
CA LEU A 97 -7.66 -7.60 7.95
C LEU A 97 -8.73 -8.50 8.61
N ASP A 98 -9.60 -7.86 9.40
CA ASP A 98 -10.92 -8.42 9.68
C ASP A 98 -11.85 -8.03 8.52
N LEU A 99 -12.24 -9.00 7.72
CA LEU A 99 -13.06 -8.77 6.52
C LEU A 99 -14.55 -8.58 6.84
N ALA A 100 -15.04 -9.11 7.96
CA ALA A 100 -16.47 -9.11 8.25
C ALA A 100 -17.08 -7.69 8.20
N PRO A 101 -16.55 -6.67 8.92
CA PRO A 101 -17.13 -5.33 8.86
C PRO A 101 -16.98 -4.66 7.50
N ILE A 102 -16.01 -5.10 6.67
CA ILE A 102 -15.76 -4.52 5.34
C ILE A 102 -16.78 -5.04 4.33
N VAL A 103 -17.00 -6.36 4.30
CA VAL A 103 -17.89 -6.99 3.32
C VAL A 103 -19.37 -6.71 3.58
N GLU A 104 -19.72 -6.39 4.82
CA GLU A 104 -21.08 -6.01 5.22
C GLU A 104 -21.43 -4.55 4.92
N LEU A 105 -20.49 -3.73 4.49
CA LEU A 105 -20.78 -2.34 4.11
C LEU A 105 -21.79 -2.30 2.95
N ALA A 106 -22.76 -1.42 3.04
CA ALA A 106 -23.61 -1.08 1.89
C ALA A 106 -22.85 -0.14 0.92
N ASP A 107 -23.29 -0.10 -0.34
CA ASP A 107 -22.69 0.75 -1.36
C ASP A 107 -22.68 2.22 -0.92
N GLY A 108 -21.53 2.89 -1.07
CA GLY A 108 -21.29 4.26 -0.66
C GLY A 108 -21.03 4.45 0.85
N VAL A 109 -21.16 3.41 1.67
CA VAL A 109 -20.91 3.50 3.12
C VAL A 109 -19.42 3.41 3.40
N GLN A 110 -18.97 4.14 4.42
CA GLN A 110 -17.58 4.24 4.84
C GLN A 110 -17.35 3.63 6.22
N LEU A 111 -16.18 3.04 6.39
CA LEU A 111 -15.68 2.50 7.65
C LEU A 111 -14.31 3.09 7.95
N GLU A 112 -14.18 3.78 9.07
CA GLU A 112 -12.88 4.17 9.61
C GLU A 112 -12.31 3.00 10.42
N MET A 113 -11.03 2.68 10.18
CA MET A 113 -10.35 1.63 10.92
C MET A 113 -8.89 1.95 11.14
N ARG A 114 -8.38 1.53 12.30
CA ARG A 114 -6.95 1.56 12.60
C ARG A 114 -6.36 0.19 12.33
N GLN A 115 -5.50 0.11 11.31
CA GLN A 115 -4.95 -1.15 10.81
C GLN A 115 -3.47 -1.28 11.16
N PRO A 116 -3.08 -2.29 11.97
CA PRO A 116 -1.69 -2.69 12.10
C PRO A 116 -1.17 -3.24 10.75
N LEU A 117 0.03 -2.81 10.37
CA LEU A 117 0.68 -3.26 9.14
C LEU A 117 2.20 -3.36 9.31
N THR A 118 2.83 -4.12 8.44
CA THR A 118 4.27 -4.25 8.37
C THR A 118 4.76 -3.71 7.03
N VAL A 119 5.73 -2.80 7.09
CA VAL A 119 6.45 -2.29 5.90
C VAL A 119 7.78 -3.00 5.81
N SER A 120 8.05 -3.60 4.66
CA SER A 120 9.35 -4.16 4.27
C SER A 120 9.94 -3.28 3.18
N LEU A 121 11.07 -2.66 3.45
CA LEU A 121 11.74 -1.74 2.55
C LEU A 121 13.25 -1.86 2.73
N HIS A 122 14.01 -1.89 1.63
CA HIS A 122 15.47 -1.93 1.65
C HIS A 122 16.05 -3.03 2.56
N GLY A 123 15.41 -4.21 2.59
CA GLY A 123 15.80 -5.36 3.41
C GLY A 123 15.45 -5.26 4.90
N LYS A 124 14.80 -4.19 5.34
CA LYS A 124 14.34 -3.99 6.73
C LYS A 124 12.83 -4.13 6.84
N ARG A 125 12.37 -4.50 8.04
CA ARG A 125 10.94 -4.61 8.36
C ARG A 125 10.61 -3.78 9.59
N LYS A 126 9.52 -3.02 9.52
CA LYS A 126 9.00 -2.22 10.64
C LYS A 126 7.49 -2.33 10.71
N SER A 127 6.96 -2.39 11.92
CA SER A 127 5.52 -2.41 12.17
C SER A 127 5.03 -0.99 12.43
N TYR A 128 3.89 -0.68 11.83
CA TYR A 128 3.19 0.60 11.97
C TYR A 128 1.70 0.35 12.23
N ALA A 129 0.97 1.39 12.54
CA ALA A 129 -0.49 1.40 12.49
C ALA A 129 -0.92 2.58 11.61
N SER A 130 -1.81 2.33 10.67
CA SER A 130 -2.37 3.34 9.78
C SER A 130 -3.85 3.52 10.05
N ASP A 131 -4.29 4.76 10.09
CA ASP A 131 -5.72 5.10 10.14
C ASP A 131 -6.24 5.15 8.70
N LEU A 132 -7.18 4.27 8.39
CA LEU A 132 -7.70 4.03 7.05
C LEU A 132 -9.18 4.35 6.98
N LEU A 133 -9.62 4.87 5.85
CA LEU A 133 -11.01 4.96 5.46
C LEU A 133 -11.28 3.97 4.34
N VAL A 134 -12.14 3.00 4.60
CA VAL A 134 -12.60 2.03 3.61
C VAL A 134 -13.99 2.45 3.15
N THR A 135 -14.19 2.59 1.85
CA THR A 135 -15.49 2.91 1.23
C THR A 135 -15.88 1.78 0.31
N ARG A 136 -17.07 1.22 0.47
CA ARG A 136 -17.63 0.34 -0.55
C ARG A 136 -18.14 1.20 -1.72
N LEU A 137 -17.54 1.03 -2.89
CA LEU A 137 -17.95 1.77 -4.09
C LEU A 137 -19.16 1.10 -4.76
N ASP A 138 -19.14 -0.22 -4.87
CA ASP A 138 -20.21 -1.07 -5.41
C ASP A 138 -20.02 -2.53 -5.00
N GLU A 139 -20.75 -3.44 -5.62
CA GLU A 139 -20.72 -4.88 -5.33
C GLU A 139 -19.31 -5.50 -5.45
N HIS A 140 -18.47 -4.95 -6.35
CA HIS A 140 -17.16 -5.52 -6.70
C HIS A 140 -15.97 -4.66 -6.30
N ARG A 141 -16.18 -3.41 -5.82
CA ARG A 141 -15.08 -2.47 -5.61
C ARG A 141 -15.10 -1.84 -4.23
N PHE A 142 -13.91 -1.74 -3.67
CA PHE A 142 -13.63 -0.98 -2.45
C PHE A 142 -12.54 0.06 -2.69
N GLN A 143 -12.70 1.22 -2.08
CA GLN A 143 -11.64 2.22 -1.98
C GLN A 143 -11.07 2.22 -0.57
N VAL A 144 -9.74 2.27 -0.47
CA VAL A 144 -9.01 2.43 0.79
C VAL A 144 -8.17 3.69 0.71
N VAL A 145 -8.36 4.60 1.66
CA VAL A 145 -7.62 5.87 1.74
C VAL A 145 -6.92 5.96 3.10
N THR A 146 -5.68 6.42 3.13
CA THR A 146 -5.04 6.81 4.39
C THR A 146 -5.68 8.11 4.90
N LEU A 147 -6.36 8.05 6.06
CA LEU A 147 -6.97 9.25 6.68
C LEU A 147 -5.90 10.23 7.14
N SER A 148 -4.83 9.72 7.70
CA SER A 148 -3.63 10.49 8.01
C SER A 148 -2.43 9.88 7.29
N PRO A 149 -1.50 10.68 6.77
CA PRO A 149 -0.29 10.14 6.17
C PRO A 149 0.46 9.24 7.14
N LEU A 150 0.92 8.07 6.67
CA LEU A 150 1.82 7.22 7.43
C LEU A 150 3.23 7.84 7.39
N VAL A 151 3.75 8.28 8.52
CA VAL A 151 5.08 8.89 8.58
C VAL A 151 6.12 7.79 8.79
N LEU A 152 6.95 7.56 7.76
CA LEU A 152 8.07 6.64 7.82
C LEU A 152 9.34 7.39 8.23
N ASP A 153 10.19 6.78 9.06
CA ASP A 153 11.55 7.24 9.29
C ASP A 153 12.49 6.47 8.34
N ALA A 154 13.14 7.19 7.44
CA ALA A 154 14.07 6.60 6.49
C ALA A 154 15.26 5.88 7.17
N ALA A 155 15.64 6.32 8.38
CA ALA A 155 16.69 5.66 9.16
C ALA A 155 16.30 4.25 9.60
N ASP A 156 15.02 3.99 9.83
CA ASP A 156 14.50 2.67 10.16
C ASP A 156 14.74 1.62 9.07
N PHE A 157 14.98 2.05 7.83
CA PHE A 157 15.19 1.23 6.65
C PHE A 157 16.60 1.33 6.09
N ASP A 158 17.56 1.81 6.87
CA ASP A 158 18.96 2.05 6.43
C ASP A 158 19.08 2.97 5.20
N LEU A 159 18.12 3.88 4.99
CA LEU A 159 18.10 4.80 3.86
C LEU A 159 18.82 6.13 4.14
N ALA A 160 19.20 6.41 5.38
CA ALA A 160 19.87 7.66 5.75
C ALA A 160 21.17 7.93 4.96
N PRO A 161 22.04 6.91 4.69
CA PRO A 161 23.23 7.14 3.86
C PRO A 161 22.89 7.52 2.40
N GLY A 162 21.85 6.91 1.84
CA GLY A 162 21.34 7.24 0.50
C GLY A 162 20.79 8.66 0.42
N ILE A 163 20.03 9.09 1.44
CA ILE A 163 19.52 10.45 1.55
C ILE A 163 20.68 11.46 1.63
N GLU A 164 21.73 11.15 2.40
CA GLU A 164 22.93 12.02 2.48
C GLU A 164 23.64 12.11 1.13
N THR A 165 23.70 11.01 0.37
CA THR A 165 24.24 11.03 -1.01
C THR A 165 23.38 11.91 -1.91
N LEU A 166 22.07 11.77 -1.88
CA LEU A 166 21.15 12.62 -2.65
C LEU A 166 21.27 14.10 -2.27
N ARG A 167 21.42 14.39 -0.97
CA ARG A 167 21.64 15.76 -0.48
C ARG A 167 22.86 16.41 -1.13
N LYS A 168 23.97 15.69 -1.15
CA LYS A 168 25.23 16.18 -1.78
C LYS A 168 25.06 16.39 -3.29
N LEU A 169 24.46 15.40 -3.97
CA LEU A 169 24.21 15.49 -5.43
C LEU A 169 23.25 16.62 -5.82
N ALA A 170 22.34 16.98 -4.93
CA ALA A 170 21.39 18.08 -5.13
C ALA A 170 21.93 19.45 -4.69
N GLY A 171 23.10 19.51 -4.03
CA GLY A 171 23.60 20.74 -3.41
C GLY A 171 22.67 21.29 -2.32
N ALA A 172 21.86 20.44 -1.69
CA ALA A 172 20.93 20.85 -0.66
C ALA A 172 21.59 20.96 0.71
N GLY A 173 21.11 21.88 1.55
CA GLY A 173 21.57 22.01 2.93
C GLY A 173 21.15 20.83 3.81
N SER A 174 19.91 20.32 3.59
CA SER A 174 19.37 19.14 4.27
C SER A 174 18.30 18.45 3.43
N ILE A 175 18.10 17.16 3.67
CA ILE A 175 16.89 16.39 3.27
C ILE A 175 16.39 15.68 4.51
N GLY A 176 15.09 15.82 4.81
CA GLY A 176 14.46 15.23 5.98
C GLY A 176 14.42 13.71 5.91
N LEU A 177 14.54 13.05 7.07
CA LEU A 177 14.40 11.58 7.18
C LEU A 177 12.96 11.14 7.40
N SER A 178 12.11 12.03 7.92
CA SER A 178 10.67 11.76 8.10
C SER A 178 9.95 11.94 6.77
N VAL A 179 9.30 10.87 6.29
CA VAL A 179 8.66 10.81 4.98
C VAL A 179 7.20 10.46 5.17
N PRO A 180 6.27 11.44 5.08
CA PRO A 180 4.84 11.16 5.03
C PRO A 180 4.47 10.43 3.73
N VAL A 181 3.69 9.36 3.87
CA VAL A 181 3.19 8.54 2.76
C VAL A 181 1.67 8.49 2.80
N GLY A 182 1.03 8.76 1.68
CA GLY A 182 -0.41 8.70 1.51
C GLY A 182 -0.80 7.78 0.35
N ALA A 183 -1.95 7.13 0.48
CA ALA A 183 -2.46 6.23 -0.54
C ALA A 183 -3.97 6.40 -0.77
N VAL A 184 -4.37 6.22 -2.03
CA VAL A 184 -5.73 5.96 -2.47
C VAL A 184 -5.66 4.68 -3.28
N LEU A 185 -6.26 3.61 -2.79
CA LEU A 185 -6.19 2.28 -3.38
C LEU A 185 -7.59 1.82 -3.76
N ILE A 186 -7.75 1.30 -4.97
CA ILE A 186 -8.99 0.69 -5.45
C ILE A 186 -8.75 -0.81 -5.57
N PHE A 187 -9.59 -1.60 -4.92
CA PHE A 187 -9.57 -3.06 -5.01
C PHE A 187 -10.83 -3.54 -5.72
N THR A 188 -10.67 -4.54 -6.58
CA THR A 188 -11.75 -5.17 -7.36
C THR A 188 -11.75 -6.68 -7.15
N SER A 189 -12.93 -7.30 -7.12
CA SER A 189 -13.13 -8.77 -7.05
C SER A 189 -13.54 -9.36 -8.39
#